data_f75cb72046d3e77af70982a7e7014416
#
_entry.id   f75cb72046d3e77af70982a7e7014416
#
_cell.length_a   1.000
_cell.length_b   1.000
_cell.length_c   1.000
_cell.angle_alpha   90.00
_cell.angle_beta   90.00
_cell.angle_gamma   90.00
#
_symmetry.space_group_name_H-M   'P 1'
#
loop_
_entity.id
_entity.type
_entity.pdbx_description
1 polymer ?
#
loop_
_entity_poly.entity_id
_entity_poly.type
_entity_poly.pdbx_seq_one_letter_code
_entity_poly.pdbx_strand_id
1 'polypeptide(L)'
;ISLIPSIDGIIRKMPVLYNIDNSIWPSIALETIRVATKQKNLLVKTGDYGIELIKTRKNIIPSDQNGVINIKFKDFDKENYISAIDVINNDFDKKRIENKIILIGSSAQALFDIVKTANGKVVPGVQIHAHIIDNILSNESIIKNFYTQITENIIFILLIIFLVLIPIKIKPKFSIIFFIGSVFLINLTCIIIYQFNFYLDSLFSTITGTVIFMSSLYFRYLEENIIAIENDKKQSILKKEREIAGEVQKKLFPKNKKIEKYIFAKNTPAKDVSGDYYDYYQVNDNEIYFILGDVTGKGIKAGILMANAAAVFRSLAKMNASVSKTALYINNQVKDSSYQSMFITAILGRLNIEKKEMEFINMGHEPMMVLDENFKFEYVKSTLPPSGLMAVKDESFFKTTTMNITNKTILIYTDGVTEGYV
;
A
#
# COMPACT_ATOMS: atom_id res chain seq x y z
N ILE A 1 6.32 2.90 60.94
CA ILE A 1 5.56 2.48 59.75
C ILE A 1 6.58 2.20 58.64
N SER A 2 6.61 0.93 58.22
CA SER A 2 7.62 0.44 57.28
C SER A 2 7.47 1.04 55.88
N LEU A 3 8.59 1.23 55.22
CA LEU A 3 8.64 1.52 53.82
C LEU A 3 8.04 0.35 53.02
N ILE A 4 7.14 0.64 52.06
CA ILE A 4 6.50 -0.37 51.24
C ILE A 4 7.12 -0.32 49.83
N PRO A 5 8.06 -1.20 49.50
CA PRO A 5 8.63 -1.27 48.18
C PRO A 5 7.61 -1.83 47.18
N SER A 6 7.77 -1.50 45.90
CA SER A 6 7.06 -2.17 44.82
C SER A 6 7.45 -3.64 44.72
N ILE A 7 6.75 -4.47 43.92
CA ILE A 7 6.98 -5.93 43.76
C ILE A 7 8.45 -6.23 43.40
N ASP A 8 9.13 -5.33 42.70
CA ASP A 8 10.55 -5.44 42.28
C ASP A 8 11.54 -4.96 43.35
N GLY A 9 11.07 -4.68 44.59
CA GLY A 9 11.90 -4.19 45.68
C GLY A 9 12.36 -2.74 45.56
N ILE A 10 11.89 -2.01 44.55
CA ILE A 10 12.28 -0.60 44.32
C ILE A 10 11.24 0.35 44.88
N ILE A 11 11.69 1.35 45.64
CA ILE A 11 10.80 2.43 46.13
C ILE A 11 10.68 3.50 45.09
N ARG A 12 9.44 3.75 44.64
CA ARG A 12 9.07 4.84 43.70
C ARG A 12 8.04 5.77 44.31
N LYS A 13 7.24 5.25 45.21
CA LYS A 13 6.11 5.93 45.83
C LYS A 13 5.95 5.55 47.30
N MET A 14 5.28 6.39 48.03
CA MET A 14 5.03 6.12 49.47
C MET A 14 3.71 6.73 49.91
N PRO A 15 2.91 6.04 50.73
CA PRO A 15 1.73 6.62 51.38
C PRO A 15 2.14 7.71 52.35
N VAL A 16 1.48 8.88 52.23
CA VAL A 16 1.64 9.98 53.21
C VAL A 16 0.52 10.00 54.25
N LEU A 17 -0.54 9.22 54.01
CA LEU A 17 -1.63 8.96 54.93
C LEU A 17 -1.84 7.47 55.11
N TYR A 18 -2.18 7.05 56.31
CA TYR A 18 -2.49 5.67 56.67
C TYR A 18 -3.85 5.61 57.31
N ASN A 19 -4.66 4.62 56.98
CA ASN A 19 -5.90 4.32 57.69
C ASN A 19 -5.63 3.22 58.70
N ILE A 20 -5.72 3.56 59.96
CA ILE A 20 -5.53 2.63 61.10
C ILE A 20 -6.76 2.75 62.00
N ASP A 21 -7.46 1.65 62.22
CA ASP A 21 -8.67 1.58 63.02
C ASP A 21 -9.71 2.66 62.69
N ASN A 22 -10.00 2.83 61.39
CA ASN A 22 -10.89 3.85 60.82
C ASN A 22 -10.47 5.31 61.13
N SER A 23 -9.22 5.52 61.53
CA SER A 23 -8.65 6.85 61.74
C SER A 23 -7.53 7.11 60.74
N ILE A 24 -7.47 8.35 60.19
CA ILE A 24 -6.43 8.74 59.24
C ILE A 24 -5.24 9.30 60.00
N TRP A 25 -4.10 8.63 59.84
CA TRP A 25 -2.84 9.02 60.44
C TRP A 25 -1.86 9.53 59.35
N PRO A 26 -1.14 10.63 59.62
CA PRO A 26 -0.07 11.12 58.74
C PRO A 26 1.17 10.25 58.82
N SER A 27 1.90 10.13 57.71
CA SER A 27 3.27 9.57 57.71
C SER A 27 4.23 10.45 58.52
N ILE A 28 5.39 9.87 58.91
CA ILE A 28 6.47 10.60 59.58
C ILE A 28 6.83 11.85 58.77
N ALA A 29 6.98 11.75 57.43
CA ALA A 29 7.34 12.88 56.57
C ALA A 29 6.27 13.98 56.60
N LEU A 30 4.99 13.62 56.52
CA LEU A 30 3.90 14.59 56.53
C LEU A 30 3.73 15.24 57.92
N GLU A 31 3.85 14.49 58.99
CA GLU A 31 3.79 15.01 60.35
C GLU A 31 4.99 15.91 60.66
N THR A 32 6.20 15.55 60.21
CA THR A 32 7.38 16.41 60.34
C THR A 32 7.14 17.78 59.67
N ILE A 33 6.55 17.80 58.48
CA ILE A 33 6.22 19.07 57.80
C ILE A 33 5.18 19.85 58.60
N ARG A 34 4.13 19.21 59.13
CA ARG A 34 3.13 19.86 59.95
C ARG A 34 3.73 20.57 61.15
N VAL A 35 4.59 19.86 61.90
CA VAL A 35 5.26 20.38 63.07
C VAL A 35 6.26 21.49 62.75
N ALA A 36 7.10 21.25 61.73
CA ALA A 36 8.11 22.24 61.28
C ALA A 36 7.50 23.55 60.80
N THR A 37 6.32 23.45 60.17
CA THR A 37 5.56 24.64 59.69
C THR A 37 4.63 25.24 60.73
N LYS A 38 4.68 24.74 62.00
CA LYS A 38 3.87 25.16 63.16
C LYS A 38 2.37 25.15 62.89
N GLN A 39 1.89 24.14 62.21
CA GLN A 39 0.46 24.00 61.87
C GLN A 39 -0.26 23.12 62.86
N LYS A 40 -1.45 23.53 63.27
CA LYS A 40 -2.29 22.73 64.18
C LYS A 40 -2.93 21.53 63.48
N ASN A 41 -3.39 21.71 62.24
CA ASN A 41 -4.16 20.71 61.52
C ASN A 41 -3.65 20.54 60.06
N LEU A 42 -3.82 19.32 59.54
CA LEU A 42 -3.73 19.04 58.11
C LEU A 42 -5.13 19.01 57.51
N LEU A 43 -5.30 19.61 56.34
CA LEU A 43 -6.57 19.51 55.60
C LEU A 43 -6.50 18.32 54.65
N VAL A 44 -7.38 17.36 54.88
CA VAL A 44 -7.59 16.21 53.96
C VAL A 44 -9.01 16.31 53.45
N LYS A 45 -9.18 16.50 52.14
CA LYS A 45 -10.49 16.47 51.47
C LYS A 45 -10.66 15.13 50.80
N THR A 46 -11.76 14.46 51.10
CA THR A 46 -12.15 13.19 50.47
C THR A 46 -13.40 13.40 49.59
N GLY A 47 -13.50 12.65 48.50
CA GLY A 47 -14.64 12.57 47.61
C GLY A 47 -15.07 11.14 47.38
N ASP A 48 -15.95 10.92 46.44
CA ASP A 48 -16.55 9.61 46.13
C ASP A 48 -15.49 8.57 45.69
N TYR A 49 -14.36 9.01 45.19
CA TYR A 49 -13.28 8.15 44.66
C TYR A 49 -12.05 8.09 45.57
N GLY A 50 -12.11 8.65 46.78
CA GLY A 50 -10.99 8.65 47.71
C GLY A 50 -10.47 10.03 48.04
N ILE A 51 -9.16 10.18 48.26
CA ILE A 51 -8.53 11.44 48.65
C ILE A 51 -8.42 12.37 47.42
N GLU A 52 -9.04 13.54 47.50
CA GLU A 52 -8.99 14.55 46.44
C GLU A 52 -7.87 15.58 46.67
N LEU A 53 -7.61 15.92 47.92
CA LEU A 53 -6.66 16.96 48.26
C LEU A 53 -6.06 16.73 49.65
N ILE A 54 -4.75 16.84 49.74
CA ILE A 54 -4.02 16.98 51.00
C ILE A 54 -3.35 18.35 50.96
N LYS A 55 -3.63 19.19 51.95
CA LYS A 55 -3.11 20.54 52.00
C LYS A 55 -2.57 20.89 53.37
N THR A 56 -1.39 21.49 53.37
CA THR A 56 -0.88 22.27 54.47
C THR A 56 -1.24 23.78 54.23
N ARG A 57 -0.96 24.66 55.17
CA ARG A 57 -1.29 26.09 55.01
C ARG A 57 -0.65 26.70 53.75
N LYS A 58 0.51 26.23 53.34
CA LYS A 58 1.28 26.78 52.21
C LYS A 58 1.37 25.85 51.01
N ASN A 59 1.35 24.55 51.23
CA ASN A 59 1.65 23.57 50.17
C ASN A 59 0.45 22.65 49.92
N ILE A 60 0.17 22.41 48.65
CA ILE A 60 -0.72 21.31 48.20
C ILE A 60 0.19 20.12 47.99
N ILE A 61 -0.20 18.99 48.57
CA ILE A 61 0.55 17.73 48.47
C ILE A 61 -0.16 16.86 47.43
N PRO A 62 0.43 16.71 46.25
CA PRO A 62 -0.19 15.89 45.18
C PRO A 62 -0.09 14.40 45.56
N SER A 63 -1.21 13.80 45.83
CA SER A 63 -1.34 12.37 46.07
C SER A 63 -2.32 11.73 45.10
N ASP A 64 -2.24 10.42 44.96
CA ASP A 64 -3.31 9.65 44.36
C ASP A 64 -4.53 9.52 45.31
N GLN A 65 -5.56 8.82 44.85
CA GLN A 65 -6.81 8.61 45.60
C GLN A 65 -6.62 7.84 46.94
N ASN A 66 -5.50 7.16 47.07
CA ASN A 66 -5.14 6.37 48.28
C ASN A 66 -4.18 7.16 49.18
N GLY A 67 -3.89 8.42 48.92
CA GLY A 67 -2.93 9.22 49.68
C GLY A 67 -1.48 8.82 49.48
N VAL A 68 -1.17 8.23 48.32
CA VAL A 68 0.20 7.84 47.95
C VAL A 68 0.80 8.93 47.04
N ILE A 69 2.04 9.28 47.32
CA ILE A 69 2.81 10.26 46.50
C ILE A 69 3.93 9.55 45.73
N ASN A 70 4.22 10.05 44.55
CA ASN A 70 5.40 9.64 43.77
C ASN A 70 6.59 10.47 44.21
N ILE A 71 7.74 9.83 44.40
CA ILE A 71 8.95 10.46 44.92
C ILE A 71 9.85 10.89 43.77
N LYS A 72 10.22 12.16 43.71
CA LYS A 72 11.27 12.65 42.82
C LYS A 72 12.61 12.55 43.55
N PHE A 73 13.39 11.54 43.15
CA PHE A 73 14.70 11.33 43.74
C PHE A 73 15.73 12.29 43.19
N LYS A 74 16.44 12.94 44.10
CA LYS A 74 17.57 13.85 43.82
C LYS A 74 18.83 13.29 44.47
N ASP A 75 19.96 13.81 44.07
CA ASP A 75 21.22 13.54 44.80
C ASP A 75 21.32 14.52 45.94
N PHE A 76 21.53 13.98 47.12
CA PHE A 76 21.90 14.82 48.27
C PHE A 76 23.41 14.93 48.36
N ASP A 77 23.91 16.13 48.56
CA ASP A 77 25.31 16.40 48.74
C ASP A 77 25.82 15.81 50.07
N LYS A 78 27.09 15.47 50.12
CA LYS A 78 27.73 14.96 51.33
C LYS A 78 27.54 15.87 52.52
N GLU A 79 27.41 17.16 52.28
CA GLU A 79 27.15 18.17 53.32
C GLU A 79 25.79 17.99 54.02
N ASN A 80 24.86 17.29 53.43
CA ASN A 80 23.55 16.98 54.04
C ASN A 80 23.61 15.84 55.08
N TYR A 81 24.77 15.19 55.21
CA TYR A 81 24.98 14.12 56.19
C TYR A 81 25.95 14.54 57.25
N ILE A 82 25.63 14.26 58.51
CA ILE A 82 26.50 14.44 59.64
C ILE A 82 26.57 13.13 60.42
N SER A 83 27.77 12.64 60.71
CA SER A 83 27.93 11.43 61.50
C SER A 83 27.41 11.65 62.93
N ALA A 84 26.70 10.68 63.48
CA ALA A 84 26.24 10.75 64.86
C ALA A 84 27.41 10.90 65.84
N ILE A 85 28.57 10.30 65.57
CA ILE A 85 29.76 10.41 66.41
C ILE A 85 30.30 11.87 66.40
N ASP A 86 30.26 12.58 65.26
CA ASP A 86 30.70 13.97 65.18
C ASP A 86 29.76 14.87 65.97
N VAL A 87 28.45 14.55 66.01
CA VAL A 87 27.48 15.27 66.83
C VAL A 87 27.75 15.04 68.32
N ILE A 88 28.01 13.78 68.72
CA ILE A 88 28.30 13.43 70.13
C ILE A 88 29.60 14.12 70.58
N ASN A 89 30.62 14.13 69.73
CA ASN A 89 31.92 14.76 70.03
C ASN A 89 31.90 16.28 69.86
N ASN A 90 30.79 16.88 69.43
CA ASN A 90 30.64 18.28 69.12
C ASN A 90 31.62 18.78 68.03
N ASP A 91 31.99 17.87 67.13
CA ASP A 91 32.95 18.12 66.02
C ASP A 91 32.19 18.33 64.68
N PHE A 92 31.35 19.36 64.64
CA PHE A 92 30.63 19.74 63.45
C PHE A 92 30.23 21.24 63.51
N ASP A 93 30.01 21.85 62.35
CA ASP A 93 29.54 23.26 62.30
C ASP A 93 28.05 23.30 62.71
N LYS A 94 27.74 23.94 63.80
CA LYS A 94 26.38 24.12 64.33
C LYS A 94 25.43 24.80 63.37
N LYS A 95 25.94 25.65 62.49
CA LYS A 95 25.15 26.31 61.43
C LYS A 95 24.51 25.34 60.45
N ARG A 96 25.07 24.15 60.33
CA ARG A 96 24.51 23.10 59.44
C ARG A 96 23.18 22.52 59.93
N ILE A 97 22.91 22.59 61.22
CA ILE A 97 21.68 22.06 61.86
C ILE A 97 20.72 23.16 62.31
N GLU A 98 21.18 24.40 62.35
CA GLU A 98 20.37 25.53 62.84
C GLU A 98 19.22 25.84 61.88
N ASN A 99 18.00 25.90 62.42
CA ASN A 99 16.75 26.11 61.65
C ASN A 99 16.51 25.06 60.54
N LYS A 100 17.04 23.86 60.68
CA LYS A 100 16.85 22.75 59.75
C LYS A 100 15.96 21.66 60.34
N ILE A 101 15.32 20.88 59.46
CA ILE A 101 14.71 19.61 59.82
C ILE A 101 15.80 18.56 59.86
N ILE A 102 15.98 17.91 61.00
CA ILE A 102 17.01 16.90 61.22
C ILE A 102 16.29 15.53 61.30
N LEU A 103 16.74 14.62 60.47
CA LEU A 103 16.28 13.22 60.50
C LEU A 103 17.41 12.34 61.00
N ILE A 104 17.13 11.53 62.03
CA ILE A 104 18.09 10.58 62.61
C ILE A 104 17.69 9.20 62.16
N GLY A 105 18.62 8.48 61.56
CA GLY A 105 18.37 7.14 61.08
C GLY A 105 19.65 6.31 60.91
N SER A 106 19.51 5.05 60.77
CA SER A 106 20.61 4.11 60.55
C SER A 106 21.04 4.10 59.08
N SER A 107 22.37 4.12 58.85
CA SER A 107 22.96 3.94 57.52
C SER A 107 23.77 2.64 57.41
N ALA A 108 23.88 1.85 58.49
CA ALA A 108 24.67 0.64 58.54
C ALA A 108 23.94 -0.52 57.81
N GLN A 109 24.63 -1.19 56.89
CA GLN A 109 24.07 -2.33 56.12
C GLN A 109 23.57 -3.47 57.03
N ALA A 110 24.18 -3.70 58.14
CA ALA A 110 23.80 -4.75 59.09
C ALA A 110 22.46 -4.52 59.81
N LEU A 111 21.87 -3.32 59.70
CA LEU A 111 20.59 -2.99 60.33
C LEU A 111 19.42 -3.07 59.37
N PHE A 112 19.64 -3.57 58.16
CA PHE A 112 18.63 -3.90 57.12
C PHE A 112 17.66 -2.74 56.73
N ASP A 113 17.93 -1.51 57.13
CA ASP A 113 17.13 -0.34 56.72
C ASP A 113 17.72 0.33 55.45
N ILE A 114 17.98 -0.51 54.42
CA ILE A 114 18.55 -0.09 53.18
C ILE A 114 17.58 -0.42 52.04
N VAL A 115 17.28 0.52 51.20
CA VAL A 115 16.30 0.39 50.11
C VAL A 115 16.84 0.84 48.76
N LYS A 116 16.35 0.22 47.70
CA LYS A 116 16.67 0.61 46.33
C LYS A 116 15.65 1.64 45.81
N THR A 117 16.15 2.70 45.23
CA THR A 117 15.36 3.84 44.74
C THR A 117 15.19 3.77 43.18
N ALA A 118 14.23 4.50 42.64
CA ALA A 118 13.94 4.53 41.20
C ALA A 118 15.12 4.99 40.34
N ASN A 119 16.03 5.82 40.85
CA ASN A 119 17.25 6.24 40.14
C ASN A 119 18.39 5.21 40.23
N GLY A 120 18.11 4.00 40.71
CA GLY A 120 19.06 2.89 40.80
C GLY A 120 20.01 2.94 41.99
N LYS A 121 19.89 3.91 42.87
CA LYS A 121 20.76 4.05 44.10
C LYS A 121 20.19 3.19 45.24
N VAL A 122 21.10 2.76 46.08
CA VAL A 122 20.80 2.09 47.35
C VAL A 122 21.05 3.08 48.47
N VAL A 123 20.02 3.38 49.23
CA VAL A 123 20.05 4.45 50.24
C VAL A 123 19.43 3.96 51.56
N PRO A 124 19.81 4.57 52.71
CA PRO A 124 19.15 4.34 53.99
C PRO A 124 17.66 4.73 53.92
N GLY A 125 16.79 4.00 54.61
CA GLY A 125 15.35 4.26 54.63
C GLY A 125 14.98 5.64 55.13
N VAL A 126 15.74 6.22 56.07
CA VAL A 126 15.56 7.59 56.53
C VAL A 126 15.67 8.61 55.39
N GLN A 127 16.49 8.32 54.39
CA GLN A 127 16.66 9.21 53.23
C GLN A 127 15.41 9.30 52.40
N ILE A 128 14.58 8.24 52.36
CA ILE A 128 13.29 8.29 51.68
C ILE A 128 12.38 9.35 52.28
N HIS A 129 12.32 9.42 53.59
CA HIS A 129 11.57 10.45 54.30
C HIS A 129 12.12 11.86 54.00
N ALA A 130 13.46 12.01 53.93
CA ALA A 130 14.08 13.25 53.54
C ALA A 130 13.68 13.70 52.10
N HIS A 131 13.67 12.75 51.14
CA HIS A 131 13.20 13.06 49.77
C HIS A 131 11.74 13.53 49.75
N ILE A 132 10.85 12.87 50.49
CA ILE A 132 9.44 13.24 50.58
C ILE A 132 9.28 14.65 51.15
N ILE A 133 9.97 14.93 52.27
CA ILE A 133 9.94 16.26 52.92
C ILE A 133 10.45 17.34 51.94
N ASP A 134 11.59 17.10 51.31
CA ASP A 134 12.18 18.04 50.34
C ASP A 134 11.22 18.27 49.14
N ASN A 135 10.67 17.20 48.53
CA ASN A 135 9.74 17.32 47.42
C ASN A 135 8.49 18.13 47.77
N ILE A 136 7.94 17.97 48.97
CA ILE A 136 6.76 18.72 49.42
C ILE A 136 7.11 20.18 49.69
N LEU A 137 8.23 20.47 50.40
CA LEU A 137 8.62 21.82 50.74
C LEU A 137 9.08 22.62 49.53
N SER A 138 9.74 22.00 48.56
CA SER A 138 10.19 22.63 47.31
C SER A 138 9.10 22.70 46.22
N ASN A 139 7.90 22.12 46.45
CA ASN A 139 6.82 21.96 45.47
C ASN A 139 7.26 21.15 44.22
N GLU A 140 8.16 20.18 44.38
CA GLU A 140 8.67 19.34 43.30
C GLU A 140 8.12 17.92 43.33
N SER A 141 7.06 17.67 44.07
CA SER A 141 6.39 16.39 44.11
C SER A 141 5.79 16.03 42.74
N ILE A 142 6.01 14.79 42.32
CA ILE A 142 5.48 14.29 41.05
C ILE A 142 3.95 14.10 41.16
N ILE A 143 3.21 14.75 40.27
CA ILE A 143 1.76 14.76 40.23
C ILE A 143 1.30 13.55 39.40
N LYS A 144 0.62 12.61 40.05
CA LYS A 144 -0.16 11.56 39.39
C LYS A 144 -1.49 11.43 40.09
N ASN A 145 -2.48 12.13 39.60
CA ASN A 145 -3.82 12.18 40.17
C ASN A 145 -4.86 11.63 39.17
N PHE A 146 -6.13 11.65 39.56
CA PHE A 146 -7.23 11.19 38.73
C PHE A 146 -7.30 11.89 37.35
N TYR A 147 -7.03 13.18 37.30
CA TYR A 147 -7.07 13.94 36.03
C TYR A 147 -5.94 13.55 35.09
N THR A 148 -4.73 13.28 35.61
CA THR A 148 -3.62 12.79 34.76
C THR A 148 -3.95 11.41 34.19
N GLN A 149 -4.62 10.55 34.95
CA GLN A 149 -5.03 9.22 34.48
C GLN A 149 -6.12 9.30 33.39
N ILE A 150 -7.10 10.19 33.53
CA ILE A 150 -8.07 10.46 32.46
C ILE A 150 -7.37 10.95 31.20
N THR A 151 -6.43 11.89 31.33
CA THR A 151 -5.66 12.42 30.21
C THR A 151 -4.87 11.32 29.49
N GLU A 152 -4.20 10.43 30.23
CA GLU A 152 -3.53 9.25 29.69
C GLU A 152 -4.49 8.40 28.86
N ASN A 153 -5.66 8.08 29.39
CA ASN A 153 -6.66 7.25 28.71
C ASN A 153 -7.19 7.92 27.41
N ILE A 154 -7.44 9.22 27.45
CA ILE A 154 -7.89 9.96 26.26
C ILE A 154 -6.82 9.95 25.17
N ILE A 155 -5.57 10.26 25.52
CA ILE A 155 -4.42 10.22 24.59
C ILE A 155 -4.27 8.82 24.02
N PHE A 156 -4.41 7.79 24.83
CA PHE A 156 -4.31 6.40 24.41
C PHE A 156 -5.40 6.02 23.38
N ILE A 157 -6.66 6.39 23.64
CA ILE A 157 -7.78 6.14 22.73
C ILE A 157 -7.56 6.85 21.39
N LEU A 158 -7.18 8.12 21.42
CA LEU A 158 -6.90 8.89 20.20
C LEU A 158 -5.73 8.27 19.39
N LEU A 159 -4.69 7.80 20.10
CA LEU A 159 -3.57 7.11 19.47
C LEU A 159 -4.01 5.83 18.77
N ILE A 160 -4.83 5.00 19.42
CA ILE A 160 -5.34 3.76 18.82
C ILE A 160 -6.11 4.06 17.53
N ILE A 161 -7.06 5.01 17.58
CA ILE A 161 -7.84 5.40 16.41
C ILE A 161 -6.90 5.83 15.26
N PHE A 162 -5.90 6.64 15.56
CA PHE A 162 -4.93 7.11 14.60
C PHE A 162 -4.09 5.96 14.01
N LEU A 163 -3.59 5.04 14.84
CA LEU A 163 -2.77 3.91 14.41
C LEU A 163 -3.54 2.86 13.59
N VAL A 164 -4.86 2.76 13.77
CA VAL A 164 -5.72 1.90 12.94
C VAL A 164 -6.01 2.57 11.59
N LEU A 165 -6.32 3.88 11.59
CA LEU A 165 -6.74 4.57 10.37
C LEU A 165 -5.58 4.87 9.39
N ILE A 166 -4.37 5.10 9.89
CA ILE A 166 -3.21 5.44 9.05
C ILE A 166 -2.85 4.33 8.06
N PRO A 167 -2.67 3.07 8.46
CA PRO A 167 -2.33 1.99 7.52
C PRO A 167 -3.38 1.79 6.43
N ILE A 168 -4.64 2.12 6.69
CA ILE A 168 -5.74 1.97 5.72
C ILE A 168 -5.62 3.00 4.57
N LYS A 169 -5.21 4.24 4.88
CA LYS A 169 -5.24 5.35 3.92
C LYS A 169 -3.89 5.65 3.26
N ILE A 170 -2.80 5.27 3.88
CA ILE A 170 -1.44 5.65 3.47
C ILE A 170 -0.64 4.41 3.05
N LYS A 171 0.25 4.56 2.06
CA LYS A 171 1.13 3.45 1.64
C LYS A 171 1.96 2.91 2.81
N PRO A 172 2.20 1.59 2.93
CA PRO A 172 2.82 0.97 4.09
C PRO A 172 4.13 1.61 4.54
N LYS A 173 5.01 1.97 3.60
CA LYS A 173 6.29 2.62 3.91
C LYS A 173 6.13 3.97 4.64
N PHE A 174 5.13 4.76 4.28
CA PHE A 174 4.85 6.02 4.96
C PHE A 174 4.14 5.80 6.29
N SER A 175 3.27 4.78 6.40
CA SER A 175 2.63 4.40 7.65
C SER A 175 3.65 4.07 8.74
N ILE A 176 4.75 3.37 8.39
CA ILE A 176 5.84 3.05 9.32
C ILE A 176 6.53 4.34 9.81
N ILE A 177 6.80 5.28 8.92
CA ILE A 177 7.42 6.57 9.29
C ILE A 177 6.51 7.34 10.26
N PHE A 178 5.22 7.41 9.97
CA PHE A 178 4.24 8.05 10.85
C PHE A 178 4.13 7.35 12.21
N PHE A 179 4.19 6.02 12.23
CA PHE A 179 4.19 5.26 13.49
C PHE A 179 5.41 5.60 14.34
N ILE A 180 6.62 5.52 13.77
CA ILE A 180 7.87 5.86 14.48
C ILE A 180 7.82 7.30 14.99
N GLY A 181 7.36 8.24 14.15
CA GLY A 181 7.20 9.63 14.52
C GLY A 181 6.21 9.82 15.67
N SER A 182 5.08 9.11 15.68
CA SER A 182 4.09 9.20 16.76
C SER A 182 4.61 8.65 18.08
N VAL A 183 5.29 7.49 18.05
CA VAL A 183 5.94 6.92 19.23
C VAL A 183 7.00 7.86 19.80
N PHE A 184 7.84 8.43 18.94
CA PHE A 184 8.85 9.43 19.35
C PHE A 184 8.19 10.67 19.99
N LEU A 185 7.15 11.21 19.33
CA LEU A 185 6.46 12.40 19.81
C LEU A 185 5.80 12.20 21.18
N ILE A 186 5.14 11.04 21.39
CA ILE A 186 4.51 10.71 22.67
C ILE A 186 5.54 10.63 23.78
N ASN A 187 6.63 9.89 23.56
CA ASN A 187 7.69 9.79 24.58
C ASN A 187 8.35 11.13 24.87
N LEU A 188 8.62 11.93 23.83
CA LEU A 188 9.14 13.28 23.99
C LEU A 188 8.17 14.18 24.81
N THR A 189 6.87 14.09 24.51
CA THR A 189 5.84 14.84 25.26
C THR A 189 5.81 14.41 26.72
N CYS A 190 5.88 13.12 27.03
CA CYS A 190 5.94 12.62 28.40
C CYS A 190 7.20 13.13 29.13
N ILE A 191 8.36 13.18 28.47
CA ILE A 191 9.60 13.72 29.04
C ILE A 191 9.44 15.23 29.34
N ILE A 192 8.86 15.99 28.42
CA ILE A 192 8.64 17.44 28.61
C ILE A 192 7.66 17.66 29.78
N ILE A 193 6.55 16.94 29.83
CA ILE A 193 5.54 17.05 30.88
C ILE A 193 6.15 16.68 32.26
N TYR A 194 7.07 15.71 32.29
CA TYR A 194 7.79 15.34 33.50
C TYR A 194 8.62 16.49 34.08
N GLN A 195 9.15 17.41 33.27
CA GLN A 195 9.84 18.60 33.73
C GLN A 195 8.93 19.53 34.55
N PHE A 196 7.63 19.49 34.29
CA PHE A 196 6.62 20.23 35.04
C PHE A 196 6.05 19.44 36.23
N ASN A 197 6.74 18.37 36.65
CA ASN A 197 6.38 17.48 37.74
C ASN A 197 5.08 16.68 37.51
N PHE A 198 4.58 16.55 36.27
CA PHE A 198 3.50 15.65 35.95
C PHE A 198 4.05 14.33 35.40
N TYR A 199 3.49 13.21 35.85
CA TYR A 199 3.88 11.88 35.37
C TYR A 199 2.76 11.30 34.51
N LEU A 200 3.10 11.03 33.24
CA LEU A 200 2.29 10.28 32.30
C LEU A 200 3.02 8.99 31.91
N ASP A 201 2.30 7.87 31.95
CA ASP A 201 2.86 6.58 31.58
C ASP A 201 2.72 6.34 30.07
N SER A 202 3.84 6.39 29.35
CA SER A 202 3.87 6.11 27.91
C SER A 202 4.12 4.64 27.55
N LEU A 203 4.60 3.83 28.51
CA LEU A 203 5.07 2.48 28.22
C LEU A 203 3.93 1.57 27.74
N PHE A 204 2.84 1.55 28.50
CA PHE A 204 1.66 0.76 28.15
C PHE A 204 1.07 1.18 26.81
N SER A 205 0.92 2.49 26.59
CA SER A 205 0.40 3.06 25.33
C SER A 205 1.30 2.73 24.14
N THR A 206 2.61 2.77 24.33
CA THR A 206 3.59 2.45 23.26
C THR A 206 3.54 0.97 22.89
N ILE A 207 3.56 0.07 23.88
CA ILE A 207 3.53 -1.37 23.62
C ILE A 207 2.21 -1.77 22.94
N THR A 208 1.09 -1.38 23.52
CA THR A 208 -0.24 -1.71 22.96
C THR A 208 -0.44 -1.09 21.58
N GLY A 209 -0.03 0.17 21.39
CA GLY A 209 -0.07 0.84 20.10
C GLY A 209 0.78 0.12 19.06
N THR A 210 1.95 -0.40 19.42
CA THR A 210 2.80 -1.20 18.53
C THR A 210 2.09 -2.47 18.07
N VAL A 211 1.48 -3.22 18.98
CA VAL A 211 0.75 -4.45 18.66
C VAL A 211 -0.42 -4.15 17.72
N ILE A 212 -1.20 -3.11 18.00
CA ILE A 212 -2.34 -2.71 17.18
C ILE A 212 -1.88 -2.28 15.78
N PHE A 213 -0.82 -1.48 15.69
CA PHE A 213 -0.27 -1.03 14.41
C PHE A 213 0.25 -2.20 13.57
N MET A 214 1.00 -3.13 14.16
CA MET A 214 1.50 -4.33 13.47
C MET A 214 0.37 -5.23 13.00
N SER A 215 -0.67 -5.41 13.82
CA SER A 215 -1.88 -6.15 13.43
C SER A 215 -2.58 -5.48 12.24
N SER A 216 -2.73 -4.16 12.26
CA SER A 216 -3.35 -3.39 11.17
C SER A 216 -2.55 -3.49 9.86
N LEU A 217 -1.23 -3.41 9.91
CA LEU A 217 -0.35 -3.62 8.75
C LEU A 217 -0.47 -5.05 8.21
N TYR A 218 -0.54 -6.05 9.08
CA TYR A 218 -0.66 -7.45 8.68
C TYR A 218 -1.98 -7.72 7.96
N PHE A 219 -3.11 -7.21 8.46
CA PHE A 219 -4.41 -7.33 7.78
C PHE A 219 -4.39 -6.68 6.40
N ARG A 220 -3.82 -5.48 6.29
CA ARG A 220 -3.67 -4.81 5.01
C ARG A 220 -2.80 -5.60 4.02
N TYR A 221 -1.70 -6.17 4.47
CA TYR A 221 -0.85 -7.03 3.65
C TYR A 221 -1.62 -8.26 3.12
N LEU A 222 -2.43 -8.88 3.96
CA LEU A 222 -3.29 -10.00 3.53
C LEU A 222 -4.29 -9.56 2.46
N GLU A 223 -4.95 -8.42 2.65
CA GLU A 223 -5.90 -7.87 1.67
C GLU A 223 -5.24 -7.57 0.32
N GLU A 224 -4.09 -6.88 0.31
CA GLU A 224 -3.34 -6.59 -0.90
C GLU A 224 -2.89 -7.88 -1.62
N ASN A 225 -2.47 -8.91 -0.90
CA ASN A 225 -2.12 -10.20 -1.49
C ASN A 225 -3.32 -10.93 -2.12
N ILE A 226 -4.48 -10.92 -1.48
CA ILE A 226 -5.70 -11.52 -2.02
C ILE A 226 -6.07 -10.83 -3.34
N ILE A 227 -6.07 -9.51 -3.38
CA ILE A 227 -6.37 -8.73 -4.58
C ILE A 227 -5.34 -9.01 -5.69
N ALA A 228 -4.06 -9.12 -5.36
CA ALA A 228 -3.01 -9.43 -6.33
C ALA A 228 -3.21 -10.82 -6.96
N ILE A 229 -3.49 -11.84 -6.15
CA ILE A 229 -3.76 -13.21 -6.62
C ILE A 229 -5.01 -13.25 -7.52
N GLU A 230 -6.07 -12.54 -7.17
CA GLU A 230 -7.29 -12.47 -7.95
C GLU A 230 -7.05 -11.80 -9.32
N ASN A 231 -6.29 -10.70 -9.34
CA ASN A 231 -5.91 -10.01 -10.57
C ASN A 231 -5.05 -10.88 -11.49
N ASP A 232 -4.06 -11.60 -10.94
CA ASP A 232 -3.22 -12.51 -11.69
C ASP A 232 -4.05 -13.66 -12.32
N LYS A 233 -4.98 -14.22 -11.55
CA LYS A 233 -5.90 -15.25 -12.03
C LYS A 233 -6.76 -14.71 -13.18
N LYS A 234 -7.32 -13.52 -13.05
CA LYS A 234 -8.13 -12.88 -14.08
C LYS A 234 -7.33 -12.63 -15.37
N GLN A 235 -6.11 -12.12 -15.24
CA GLN A 235 -5.22 -11.92 -16.39
C GLN A 235 -4.86 -13.24 -17.08
N SER A 236 -4.59 -14.29 -16.31
CA SER A 236 -4.30 -15.63 -16.84
C SER A 236 -5.47 -16.20 -17.65
N ILE A 237 -6.71 -16.03 -17.16
CA ILE A 237 -7.92 -16.47 -17.89
C ILE A 237 -8.05 -15.69 -19.20
N LEU A 238 -7.95 -14.38 -19.17
CA LEU A 238 -8.04 -13.52 -20.36
C LEU A 238 -6.95 -13.85 -21.40
N LYS A 239 -5.75 -14.20 -20.96
CA LYS A 239 -4.66 -14.63 -21.84
C LYS A 239 -5.02 -15.95 -22.54
N LYS A 240 -5.49 -16.95 -21.79
CA LYS A 240 -5.93 -18.23 -22.35
C LYS A 240 -7.06 -18.09 -23.37
N GLU A 241 -8.05 -17.24 -23.09
CA GLU A 241 -9.13 -16.96 -24.03
C GLU A 241 -8.62 -16.39 -25.36
N ARG A 242 -7.63 -15.47 -25.32
CA ARG A 242 -6.98 -14.92 -26.51
C ARG A 242 -6.18 -15.96 -27.28
N GLU A 243 -5.44 -16.82 -26.59
CA GLU A 243 -4.69 -17.92 -27.20
C GLU A 243 -5.63 -18.87 -27.93
N ILE A 244 -6.75 -19.25 -27.31
CA ILE A 244 -7.78 -20.12 -27.94
C ILE A 244 -8.36 -19.41 -29.17
N ALA A 245 -8.71 -18.14 -29.11
CA ALA A 245 -9.22 -17.41 -30.25
C ALA A 245 -8.21 -17.40 -31.43
N GLY A 246 -6.91 -17.22 -31.14
CA GLY A 246 -5.86 -17.33 -32.14
C GLY A 246 -5.72 -18.72 -32.76
N GLU A 247 -5.85 -19.77 -31.95
CA GLU A 247 -5.84 -21.16 -32.48
C GLU A 247 -7.05 -21.46 -33.40
N VAL A 248 -8.21 -20.94 -33.04
CA VAL A 248 -9.42 -21.04 -33.88
C VAL A 248 -9.20 -20.29 -35.18
N GLN A 249 -8.65 -19.08 -35.15
CA GLN A 249 -8.36 -18.29 -36.33
C GLN A 249 -7.36 -18.98 -37.28
N LYS A 250 -6.30 -19.60 -36.73
CA LYS A 250 -5.31 -20.34 -37.54
C LYS A 250 -5.95 -21.45 -38.39
N LYS A 251 -7.10 -21.99 -38.00
CA LYS A 251 -7.85 -23.00 -38.77
C LYS A 251 -8.59 -22.41 -39.97
N LEU A 252 -8.78 -21.08 -40.01
CA LEU A 252 -9.40 -20.39 -41.13
C LEU A 252 -8.48 -20.24 -42.33
N PHE A 253 -7.16 -20.28 -42.13
CA PHE A 253 -6.20 -20.16 -43.23
C PHE A 253 -6.20 -21.41 -44.12
N PRO A 254 -5.99 -21.26 -45.46
CA PRO A 254 -6.01 -22.37 -46.40
C PRO A 254 -4.84 -23.34 -46.15
N LYS A 255 -5.07 -24.63 -46.44
CA LYS A 255 -4.10 -25.71 -46.23
C LYS A 255 -3.86 -26.55 -47.51
N ASN A 256 -4.14 -26.02 -48.68
CA ASN A 256 -4.04 -26.82 -49.92
C ASN A 256 -2.63 -26.77 -50.53
N LYS A 257 -1.84 -27.82 -50.30
CA LYS A 257 -0.48 -27.96 -50.83
C LYS A 257 -0.38 -27.99 -52.35
N LYS A 258 -1.45 -28.36 -53.07
CA LYS A 258 -1.42 -28.43 -54.55
C LYS A 258 -1.30 -27.06 -55.21
N ILE A 259 -1.72 -26.02 -54.52
CA ILE A 259 -1.69 -24.62 -55.02
C ILE A 259 -0.34 -23.95 -54.75
N GLU A 260 0.49 -24.47 -53.83
CA GLU A 260 1.76 -23.89 -53.43
C GLU A 260 2.76 -23.63 -54.58
N LYS A 261 2.61 -24.34 -55.73
CA LYS A 261 3.38 -24.09 -56.93
C LYS A 261 3.02 -22.77 -57.66
N TYR A 262 1.82 -22.20 -57.37
CA TYR A 262 1.33 -20.97 -57.96
C TYR A 262 1.23 -19.82 -56.97
N ILE A 263 0.83 -20.14 -55.73
CA ILE A 263 0.62 -19.15 -54.65
C ILE A 263 1.36 -19.61 -53.41
N PHE A 264 2.29 -18.81 -52.91
CA PHE A 264 2.88 -18.99 -51.60
C PHE A 264 2.35 -17.87 -50.70
N ALA A 265 1.82 -18.24 -49.53
CA ALA A 265 1.30 -17.26 -48.55
C ALA A 265 1.69 -17.64 -47.12
N LYS A 266 1.98 -16.63 -46.32
CA LYS A 266 2.37 -16.80 -44.91
C LYS A 266 1.80 -15.64 -44.09
N ASN A 267 1.21 -15.96 -42.94
CA ASN A 267 0.84 -14.99 -41.91
C ASN A 267 1.65 -15.26 -40.65
N THR A 268 2.25 -14.22 -40.09
CA THR A 268 2.96 -14.25 -38.81
C THR A 268 2.31 -13.21 -37.91
N PRO A 269 1.34 -13.61 -37.04
CA PRO A 269 0.59 -12.66 -36.23
C PRO A 269 1.50 -11.95 -35.23
N ALA A 270 1.34 -10.63 -35.08
CA ALA A 270 2.03 -9.85 -34.05
C ALA A 270 1.44 -10.05 -32.65
N LYS A 271 0.20 -10.53 -32.55
CA LYS A 271 -0.53 -10.90 -31.31
C LYS A 271 -1.22 -12.24 -31.50
N ASP A 272 -1.88 -12.73 -30.45
CA ASP A 272 -2.58 -14.02 -30.49
C ASP A 272 -3.62 -14.11 -31.62
N VAL A 273 -4.29 -13.02 -31.95
CA VAL A 273 -5.28 -12.90 -33.05
C VAL A 273 -4.83 -11.83 -34.03
N SER A 274 -4.71 -12.17 -35.32
CA SER A 274 -4.29 -11.28 -36.41
C SER A 274 -5.46 -10.51 -37.02
N GLY A 275 -5.23 -9.26 -37.43
CA GLY A 275 -6.07 -8.52 -38.36
C GLY A 275 -5.86 -8.98 -39.81
N ASP A 276 -4.62 -9.35 -40.12
CA ASP A 276 -4.23 -9.81 -41.44
C ASP A 276 -4.85 -11.14 -41.81
N TYR A 277 -5.29 -11.25 -43.03
CA TYR A 277 -5.94 -12.41 -43.56
C TYR A 277 -5.55 -12.65 -45.01
N TYR A 278 -5.25 -13.89 -45.34
CA TYR A 278 -5.18 -14.36 -46.72
C TYR A 278 -5.96 -15.64 -46.91
N ASP A 279 -6.47 -15.80 -48.14
CA ASP A 279 -7.12 -17.04 -48.51
C ASP A 279 -6.96 -17.28 -50.02
N TYR A 280 -7.08 -18.51 -50.44
CA TYR A 280 -7.15 -18.91 -51.82
C TYR A 280 -8.03 -20.13 -52.00
N TYR A 281 -8.73 -20.19 -53.11
CA TYR A 281 -9.62 -21.28 -53.44
C TYR A 281 -9.50 -21.69 -54.90
N GLN A 282 -9.15 -22.95 -55.17
CA GLN A 282 -9.06 -23.50 -56.51
C GLN A 282 -10.46 -24.00 -56.94
N VAL A 283 -11.00 -23.40 -57.99
CA VAL A 283 -12.33 -23.73 -58.55
C VAL A 283 -12.20 -24.92 -59.49
N ASN A 284 -11.15 -24.93 -60.33
CA ASN A 284 -10.79 -25.99 -61.26
C ASN A 284 -9.30 -25.98 -61.51
N ASP A 285 -8.76 -26.84 -62.36
CA ASP A 285 -7.31 -26.93 -62.61
C ASP A 285 -6.67 -25.65 -63.12
N ASN A 286 -7.44 -24.74 -63.75
CA ASN A 286 -6.96 -23.53 -64.41
C ASN A 286 -7.32 -22.24 -63.67
N GLU A 287 -8.18 -22.30 -62.63
CA GLU A 287 -8.68 -21.06 -62.00
C GLU A 287 -8.53 -21.11 -60.48
N ILE A 288 -7.86 -20.09 -59.92
CA ILE A 288 -7.62 -19.91 -58.48
C ILE A 288 -8.08 -18.51 -58.07
N TYR A 289 -9.02 -18.43 -57.13
CA TYR A 289 -9.35 -17.20 -56.43
C TYR A 289 -8.38 -16.96 -55.30
N PHE A 290 -8.05 -15.69 -55.07
CA PHE A 290 -7.22 -15.27 -53.95
C PHE A 290 -7.72 -13.98 -53.34
N ILE A 291 -7.41 -13.80 -52.07
CA ILE A 291 -7.63 -12.56 -51.32
C ILE A 291 -6.48 -12.40 -50.28
N LEU A 292 -5.99 -11.18 -50.17
CA LEU A 292 -5.20 -10.70 -49.05
C LEU A 292 -5.87 -9.44 -48.50
N GLY A 293 -6.06 -9.35 -47.19
CA GLY A 293 -6.67 -8.18 -46.56
C GLY A 293 -6.11 -7.92 -45.18
N ASP A 294 -6.21 -6.70 -44.74
CA ASP A 294 -5.90 -6.25 -43.39
C ASP A 294 -7.08 -5.49 -42.79
N VAL A 295 -7.46 -5.89 -41.57
CA VAL A 295 -8.59 -5.34 -40.84
C VAL A 295 -8.10 -4.24 -39.90
N THR A 296 -8.69 -3.07 -39.99
CA THR A 296 -8.39 -1.99 -39.05
C THR A 296 -8.63 -2.40 -37.61
N GLY A 297 -7.66 -2.12 -36.74
CA GLY A 297 -7.70 -2.51 -35.32
C GLY A 297 -6.97 -3.83 -35.05
N LYS A 298 -7.00 -4.28 -33.81
CA LYS A 298 -6.21 -5.46 -33.38
C LYS A 298 -7.02 -6.34 -32.42
N GLY A 299 -6.68 -7.62 -32.38
CA GLY A 299 -7.25 -8.59 -31.44
C GLY A 299 -8.58 -9.19 -31.88
N ILE A 300 -9.39 -9.65 -30.96
CA ILE A 300 -10.59 -10.48 -31.21
C ILE A 300 -11.59 -9.81 -32.15
N LYS A 301 -11.82 -8.50 -32.02
CA LYS A 301 -12.76 -7.76 -32.88
C LYS A 301 -12.34 -7.79 -34.36
N ALA A 302 -11.07 -7.53 -34.64
CA ALA A 302 -10.52 -7.62 -35.99
C ALA A 302 -10.60 -9.05 -36.53
N GLY A 303 -10.27 -10.05 -35.69
CA GLY A 303 -10.36 -11.44 -36.06
C GLY A 303 -11.78 -11.93 -36.42
N ILE A 304 -12.82 -11.41 -35.76
CA ILE A 304 -14.23 -11.73 -36.08
C ILE A 304 -14.61 -11.09 -37.42
N LEU A 305 -14.25 -9.83 -37.67
CA LEU A 305 -14.56 -9.17 -38.94
C LEU A 305 -13.84 -9.85 -40.13
N MET A 306 -12.57 -10.25 -39.90
CA MET A 306 -11.81 -11.07 -40.84
C MET A 306 -12.52 -12.41 -41.13
N ALA A 307 -12.99 -13.13 -40.09
CA ALA A 307 -13.69 -14.39 -40.27
C ALA A 307 -14.97 -14.25 -41.10
N ASN A 308 -15.72 -13.14 -40.96
CA ASN A 308 -16.88 -12.82 -41.78
C ASN A 308 -16.49 -12.62 -43.23
N ALA A 309 -15.46 -11.83 -43.51
CA ALA A 309 -14.97 -11.60 -44.89
C ALA A 309 -14.47 -12.92 -45.52
N ALA A 310 -13.77 -13.75 -44.76
CA ALA A 310 -13.32 -15.09 -45.19
C ALA A 310 -14.46 -15.99 -45.58
N ALA A 311 -15.53 -16.01 -44.80
CA ALA A 311 -16.71 -16.85 -45.09
C ALA A 311 -17.39 -16.41 -46.39
N VAL A 312 -17.57 -15.11 -46.60
CA VAL A 312 -18.15 -14.54 -47.82
C VAL A 312 -17.27 -14.89 -49.03
N PHE A 313 -15.96 -14.62 -48.94
CA PHE A 313 -14.99 -14.95 -49.99
C PHE A 313 -15.10 -16.42 -50.42
N ARG A 314 -15.00 -17.36 -49.48
CA ARG A 314 -15.04 -18.79 -49.78
C ARG A 314 -16.36 -19.26 -50.38
N SER A 315 -17.46 -18.69 -49.92
CA SER A 315 -18.80 -19.03 -50.44
C SER A 315 -18.94 -18.59 -51.92
N LEU A 316 -18.50 -17.38 -52.22
CA LEU A 316 -18.61 -16.86 -53.61
C LEU A 316 -17.56 -17.46 -54.54
N ALA A 317 -16.35 -17.74 -54.07
CA ALA A 317 -15.34 -18.47 -54.86
C ALA A 317 -15.83 -19.88 -55.23
N LYS A 318 -16.46 -20.60 -54.32
CA LYS A 318 -17.08 -21.92 -54.59
C LYS A 318 -18.21 -21.85 -55.64
N MET A 319 -18.93 -20.74 -55.65
CA MET A 319 -20.01 -20.50 -56.63
C MET A 319 -19.50 -19.96 -57.99
N ASN A 320 -18.19 -19.83 -58.14
CA ASN A 320 -17.53 -19.21 -59.31
C ASN A 320 -18.09 -17.84 -59.68
N ALA A 321 -18.38 -17.01 -58.65
CA ALA A 321 -18.88 -15.65 -58.81
C ALA A 321 -17.82 -14.72 -59.42
N SER A 322 -18.23 -13.64 -60.12
CA SER A 322 -17.27 -12.63 -60.62
C SER A 322 -16.46 -11.99 -59.50
N VAL A 323 -15.24 -11.50 -59.81
CA VAL A 323 -14.40 -10.79 -58.85
C VAL A 323 -15.12 -9.55 -58.33
N SER A 324 -15.82 -8.80 -59.23
CA SER A 324 -16.64 -7.61 -58.89
C SER A 324 -17.77 -7.98 -57.89
N LYS A 325 -18.51 -9.05 -58.18
CA LYS A 325 -19.58 -9.52 -57.28
C LYS A 325 -19.06 -9.92 -55.94
N THR A 326 -17.92 -10.64 -55.89
CA THR A 326 -17.26 -11.02 -54.63
C THR A 326 -16.84 -9.81 -53.80
N ALA A 327 -16.26 -8.79 -54.44
CA ALA A 327 -15.89 -7.54 -53.78
C ALA A 327 -17.11 -6.81 -53.22
N LEU A 328 -18.22 -6.71 -53.99
CA LEU A 328 -19.48 -6.08 -53.55
C LEU A 328 -20.01 -6.76 -52.24
N TYR A 329 -20.09 -8.09 -52.24
CA TYR A 329 -20.63 -8.80 -51.08
C TYR A 329 -19.73 -8.70 -49.88
N ILE A 330 -18.40 -8.79 -50.04
CA ILE A 330 -17.45 -8.57 -48.95
C ILE A 330 -17.59 -7.12 -48.40
N ASN A 331 -17.65 -6.13 -49.27
CA ASN A 331 -17.81 -4.74 -48.86
C ASN A 331 -19.06 -4.52 -47.98
N ASN A 332 -20.20 -5.00 -48.46
CA ASN A 332 -21.46 -4.81 -47.77
C ASN A 332 -21.51 -5.61 -46.46
N GLN A 333 -21.03 -6.87 -46.46
CA GLN A 333 -20.94 -7.69 -45.24
C GLN A 333 -20.04 -7.05 -44.21
N VAL A 334 -18.88 -6.51 -44.60
CA VAL A 334 -17.98 -5.79 -43.71
C VAL A 334 -18.67 -4.54 -43.15
N LYS A 335 -19.36 -3.76 -43.99
CA LYS A 335 -20.13 -2.58 -43.59
C LYS A 335 -21.19 -2.89 -42.54
N ASP A 336 -21.96 -3.98 -42.76
CA ASP A 336 -23.06 -4.36 -41.88
C ASP A 336 -22.59 -4.97 -40.57
N SER A 337 -21.41 -5.63 -40.57
CA SER A 337 -20.85 -6.31 -39.42
C SER A 337 -19.81 -5.47 -38.66
N SER A 338 -19.45 -4.28 -39.15
CA SER A 338 -18.38 -3.47 -38.59
C SER A 338 -18.75 -2.91 -37.23
N TYR A 339 -17.80 -2.94 -36.30
CA TYR A 339 -17.90 -2.29 -35.00
C TYR A 339 -17.05 -1.01 -34.99
N GLN A 340 -17.64 0.11 -34.56
CA GLN A 340 -16.95 1.42 -34.48
C GLN A 340 -16.24 1.82 -35.79
N SER A 341 -16.92 1.68 -36.93
CA SER A 341 -16.41 2.05 -38.25
C SER A 341 -15.14 1.32 -38.69
N MET A 342 -14.95 0.07 -38.25
CA MET A 342 -13.88 -0.79 -38.75
C MET A 342 -14.09 -1.08 -40.24
N PHE A 343 -13.00 -1.23 -40.98
CA PHE A 343 -12.99 -1.53 -42.41
C PHE A 343 -11.86 -2.52 -42.72
N ILE A 344 -11.84 -3.05 -43.95
CA ILE A 344 -10.81 -3.95 -44.43
C ILE A 344 -10.16 -3.36 -45.68
N THR A 345 -8.84 -3.24 -45.70
CA THR A 345 -8.10 -3.05 -46.94
C THR A 345 -7.86 -4.42 -47.57
N ALA A 346 -8.11 -4.60 -48.85
CA ALA A 346 -7.95 -5.91 -49.47
C ALA A 346 -7.57 -5.84 -50.95
N ILE A 347 -6.80 -6.87 -51.34
CA ILE A 347 -6.63 -7.22 -52.75
C ILE A 347 -7.33 -8.58 -52.97
N LEU A 348 -8.29 -8.60 -53.88
CA LEU A 348 -9.07 -9.72 -54.27
C LEU A 348 -8.91 -10.02 -55.74
N GLY A 349 -8.73 -11.25 -56.16
CA GLY A 349 -8.59 -11.55 -57.57
C GLY A 349 -8.80 -13.02 -57.95
N ARG A 350 -8.66 -13.29 -59.21
CA ARG A 350 -8.73 -14.63 -59.83
C ARG A 350 -7.55 -14.78 -60.82
N LEU A 351 -6.80 -15.88 -60.66
CA LEU A 351 -5.74 -16.29 -61.59
C LEU A 351 -6.33 -17.28 -62.60
N ASN A 352 -6.05 -17.05 -63.87
CA ASN A 352 -6.26 -18.02 -64.95
C ASN A 352 -4.88 -18.52 -65.38
N ILE A 353 -4.59 -19.79 -65.04
CA ILE A 353 -3.27 -20.40 -65.25
C ILE A 353 -3.02 -20.68 -66.73
N GLU A 354 -4.04 -21.09 -67.48
CA GLU A 354 -3.97 -21.41 -68.93
C GLU A 354 -3.71 -20.16 -69.77
N LYS A 355 -4.51 -19.11 -69.49
CA LYS A 355 -4.38 -17.81 -70.17
C LYS A 355 -3.21 -16.98 -69.67
N LYS A 356 -2.59 -17.34 -68.55
CA LYS A 356 -1.57 -16.54 -67.83
C LYS A 356 -2.04 -15.14 -67.54
N GLU A 357 -3.26 -15.01 -67.06
CA GLU A 357 -3.90 -13.75 -66.73
C GLU A 357 -4.33 -13.69 -65.27
N MET A 358 -4.24 -12.51 -64.69
CA MET A 358 -4.78 -12.23 -63.34
C MET A 358 -5.80 -11.11 -63.45
N GLU A 359 -7.03 -11.37 -63.05
CA GLU A 359 -8.07 -10.39 -62.83
C GLU A 359 -8.14 -10.05 -61.37
N PHE A 360 -8.06 -8.74 -60.98
CA PHE A 360 -8.03 -8.33 -59.58
C PHE A 360 -8.68 -6.97 -59.34
N ILE A 361 -8.94 -6.69 -58.06
CA ILE A 361 -9.39 -5.44 -57.49
C ILE A 361 -8.54 -5.15 -56.27
N ASN A 362 -8.05 -3.91 -56.15
CA ASN A 362 -7.40 -3.42 -54.92
C ASN A 362 -8.33 -2.41 -54.24
N MET A 363 -8.83 -2.78 -53.04
CA MET A 363 -9.74 -2.00 -52.21
C MET A 363 -8.95 -1.34 -51.08
N GLY A 364 -8.23 -0.26 -51.40
CA GLY A 364 -7.50 0.52 -50.40
C GLY A 364 -6.33 -0.17 -49.74
N HIS A 365 -5.85 -1.29 -50.29
CA HIS A 365 -4.73 -2.06 -49.76
C HIS A 365 -3.38 -1.50 -50.24
N GLU A 366 -2.28 -1.93 -49.58
CA GLU A 366 -0.93 -1.59 -49.98
C GLU A 366 -0.69 -1.87 -51.49
N PRO A 367 0.18 -1.10 -52.16
CA PRO A 367 0.46 -1.30 -53.58
C PRO A 367 1.03 -2.73 -53.82
N MET A 368 0.45 -3.43 -54.78
CA MET A 368 0.97 -4.71 -55.22
C MET A 368 2.26 -4.49 -56.01
N MET A 369 3.31 -5.24 -55.72
CA MET A 369 4.57 -5.23 -56.41
C MET A 369 4.58 -6.32 -57.47
N VAL A 370 4.87 -5.94 -58.73
CA VAL A 370 5.00 -6.84 -59.86
C VAL A 370 6.45 -6.82 -60.34
N LEU A 371 7.10 -7.98 -60.36
CA LEU A 371 8.50 -8.15 -60.77
C LEU A 371 8.51 -8.87 -62.12
N ASP A 372 9.19 -8.33 -63.11
CA ASP A 372 9.39 -8.96 -64.44
C ASP A 372 10.66 -9.86 -64.47
N GLU A 373 10.89 -10.51 -65.59
CA GLU A 373 12.03 -11.41 -65.83
C GLU A 373 13.41 -10.69 -65.78
N ASN A 374 13.42 -9.36 -65.97
CA ASN A 374 14.64 -8.53 -65.90
C ASN A 374 14.85 -7.92 -64.48
N PHE A 375 14.11 -8.41 -63.48
CA PHE A 375 14.13 -7.92 -62.11
C PHE A 375 13.71 -6.46 -61.97
N LYS A 376 13.01 -5.91 -62.97
CA LYS A 376 12.38 -4.60 -62.88
C LYS A 376 11.03 -4.76 -62.17
N PHE A 377 10.77 -3.91 -61.21
CA PHE A 377 9.50 -3.96 -60.46
C PHE A 377 8.66 -2.70 -60.72
N GLU A 378 7.35 -2.92 -60.70
CA GLU A 378 6.32 -1.89 -60.84
C GLU A 378 5.35 -2.00 -59.68
N TYR A 379 4.85 -0.86 -59.18
CA TYR A 379 3.85 -0.80 -58.13
C TYR A 379 2.47 -0.53 -58.71
N VAL A 380 1.52 -1.43 -58.46
CA VAL A 380 0.11 -1.26 -58.85
C VAL A 380 -0.67 -0.78 -57.64
N LYS A 381 -1.05 0.51 -57.67
CA LYS A 381 -1.76 1.18 -56.56
C LYS A 381 -3.24 0.84 -56.53
N SER A 382 -3.85 1.05 -55.36
CA SER A 382 -5.29 0.95 -55.17
C SER A 382 -6.02 2.05 -55.99
N THR A 383 -7.18 1.66 -56.55
CA THR A 383 -8.09 2.56 -57.25
C THR A 383 -9.43 2.70 -56.55
N LEU A 384 -9.68 1.91 -55.51
CA LEU A 384 -10.92 1.91 -54.74
C LEU A 384 -10.66 2.18 -53.27
N PRO A 385 -11.64 2.71 -52.54
CA PRO A 385 -11.55 2.88 -51.10
C PRO A 385 -11.55 1.53 -50.40
N PRO A 386 -11.11 1.45 -49.12
CA PRO A 386 -11.22 0.28 -48.28
C PRO A 386 -12.64 -0.28 -48.21
N SER A 387 -12.74 -1.61 -48.10
CA SER A 387 -14.01 -2.34 -48.01
C SER A 387 -14.71 -2.09 -46.66
N GLY A 388 -16.00 -1.78 -46.70
CA GLY A 388 -16.83 -1.55 -45.51
C GLY A 388 -16.94 -0.07 -45.08
N LEU A 389 -16.32 0.87 -45.79
CA LEU A 389 -16.50 2.30 -45.50
C LEU A 389 -17.92 2.78 -45.87
N MET A 390 -18.44 2.35 -46.99
CA MET A 390 -19.77 2.72 -47.48
C MET A 390 -20.50 1.52 -48.07
N ALA A 391 -21.83 1.53 -48.01
CA ALA A 391 -22.65 0.55 -48.72
C ALA A 391 -22.65 0.83 -50.19
N VAL A 392 -22.52 -0.20 -51.00
CA VAL A 392 -22.55 -0.15 -52.49
C VAL A 392 -23.69 -1.04 -52.99
N LYS A 393 -24.46 -0.56 -53.94
CA LYS A 393 -25.62 -1.29 -54.49
C LYS A 393 -25.32 -2.05 -55.76
N ASP A 394 -24.37 -1.58 -56.56
CA ASP A 394 -24.11 -2.11 -57.90
C ASP A 394 -22.67 -2.65 -58.01
N GLU A 395 -22.52 -3.86 -58.55
CA GLU A 395 -21.21 -4.48 -58.74
C GLU A 395 -20.31 -3.69 -59.74
N SER A 396 -20.91 -2.87 -60.64
CA SER A 396 -20.15 -2.01 -61.56
C SER A 396 -19.23 -1.00 -60.88
N PHE A 397 -19.46 -0.70 -59.59
CA PHE A 397 -18.55 0.10 -58.78
C PHE A 397 -17.19 -0.58 -58.63
N PHE A 398 -17.15 -1.89 -58.55
CA PHE A 398 -15.95 -2.69 -58.35
C PHE A 398 -15.37 -3.11 -59.69
N LYS A 399 -14.80 -2.13 -60.45
CA LYS A 399 -14.16 -2.42 -61.74
C LYS A 399 -12.89 -3.22 -61.51
N THR A 400 -12.80 -4.36 -62.27
CA THR A 400 -11.62 -5.23 -62.27
C THR A 400 -10.53 -4.69 -63.18
N THR A 401 -9.28 -5.00 -62.83
CA THR A 401 -8.11 -4.81 -63.71
C THR A 401 -7.61 -6.18 -64.13
N THR A 402 -7.34 -6.37 -65.43
CA THR A 402 -6.74 -7.62 -65.93
C THR A 402 -5.29 -7.37 -66.30
N MET A 403 -4.40 -8.26 -65.90
CA MET A 403 -2.95 -8.20 -66.11
C MET A 403 -2.45 -9.53 -66.67
N ASN A 404 -1.60 -9.45 -67.73
CA ASN A 404 -0.84 -10.63 -68.17
C ASN A 404 0.31 -10.89 -67.17
N ILE A 405 0.40 -12.13 -66.70
CA ILE A 405 1.35 -12.59 -65.67
C ILE A 405 2.45 -13.53 -66.20
N THR A 406 2.61 -13.58 -67.55
CA THR A 406 3.69 -14.37 -68.17
C THR A 406 5.05 -13.93 -67.66
N ASN A 407 5.85 -14.82 -67.10
CA ASN A 407 7.16 -14.57 -66.53
C ASN A 407 7.21 -13.43 -65.47
N LYS A 408 6.10 -13.22 -64.76
CA LYS A 408 6.02 -12.21 -63.67
C LYS A 408 5.85 -12.90 -62.30
N THR A 409 6.49 -12.30 -61.30
CA THR A 409 6.26 -12.61 -59.90
C THR A 409 5.49 -11.48 -59.27
N ILE A 410 4.43 -11.79 -58.53
CA ILE A 410 3.58 -10.79 -57.86
C ILE A 410 3.72 -10.96 -56.36
N LEU A 411 4.04 -9.86 -55.67
CA LEU A 411 4.08 -9.80 -54.23
C LEU A 411 2.95 -8.87 -53.72
N ILE A 412 2.10 -9.45 -52.86
CA ILE A 412 1.04 -8.72 -52.13
C ILE A 412 1.40 -8.88 -50.65
N TYR A 413 1.38 -7.77 -49.91
CA TYR A 413 1.81 -7.73 -48.52
C TYR A 413 0.97 -6.75 -47.71
N THR A 414 0.89 -6.96 -46.40
CA THR A 414 0.26 -6.01 -45.46
C THR A 414 1.32 -5.10 -44.82
N ASP A 415 0.88 -4.03 -44.16
CA ASP A 415 1.74 -3.04 -43.47
C ASP A 415 2.72 -3.68 -42.46
N GLY A 416 2.38 -4.85 -41.93
CA GLY A 416 3.28 -5.62 -41.06
C GLY A 416 4.67 -5.95 -41.68
N VAL A 417 4.80 -5.89 -43.01
CA VAL A 417 6.08 -6.06 -43.69
C VAL A 417 6.87 -4.76 -43.75
N THR A 418 6.21 -3.62 -43.88
CA THR A 418 6.85 -2.29 -44.02
C THR A 418 7.00 -1.56 -42.69
N GLU A 419 6.14 -1.85 -41.70
CA GLU A 419 6.14 -1.24 -40.37
C GLU A 419 6.76 -2.13 -39.29
N GLY A 420 7.16 -3.38 -39.62
CA GLY A 420 7.79 -4.28 -38.67
C GLY A 420 9.15 -3.76 -38.19
N TYR A 421 9.26 -3.46 -36.90
CA TYR A 421 10.56 -3.21 -36.26
C TYR A 421 11.32 -4.53 -36.09
N VAL A 422 12.55 -4.54 -36.53
CA VAL A 422 13.54 -5.62 -36.30
C VAL A 422 14.05 -5.54 -34.86
#